data_50d540e854da7cb9672e69e3f672acb4
#
_entry.id   50d540e854da7cb9672e69e3f672acb4
#
_cell.length_a   1.000
_cell.length_b   1.000
_cell.length_c   1.000
_cell.angle_alpha   90.00
_cell.angle_beta   90.00
_cell.angle_gamma   90.00
#
_symmetry.space_group_name_H-M   'P 1'
#
loop_
_entity.id
_entity.type
_entity.pdbx_description
1 polymer ?
#
loop_
_entity_poly.entity_id
_entity_poly.type
_entity_poly.pdbx_seq_one_letter_code
_entity_poly.pdbx_strand_id
1 'polypeptide(L)'
;MFGSAKKQPLIHSTRLSSLVAQGVEITGDLTFSSGIRIDGRVCGHLVGRAVDGTPSALLVLSQTGAIEGSVRCGDAVINGTVNGDLEIENFLELQSSAVVSGTIRYRQLKMDVGATVQGRLLRIPAAEAADNVVELEPDKPALVEGRGSR
;
A
#
# COMPACT_ATOMS: atom_id res chain seq x y z
N MET A 1 -2.34 -17.36 -24.87
CA MET A 1 -2.41 -16.99 -24.82
C MET A 1 -2.47 -16.14 -24.76
N PHE A 2 -2.34 -15.84 -24.90
CA PHE A 2 -2.36 -15.16 -25.13
C PHE A 2 -2.77 -14.15 -24.92
N GLY A 3 -3.12 -14.04 -25.29
CA GLY A 3 -3.80 -12.78 -25.30
C GLY A 3 -3.59 -11.92 -24.15
N SER A 4 -3.50 -12.45 -23.10
CA SER A 4 -3.24 -11.70 -21.90
C SER A 4 -1.95 -10.94 -21.96
N ALA A 5 -1.13 -11.29 -22.86
CA ALA A 5 0.16 -10.62 -22.93
C ALA A 5 0.05 -9.17 -23.22
N LYS A 6 -1.02 -8.72 -23.84
CA LYS A 6 -1.07 -7.33 -24.14
C LYS A 6 -1.32 -6.46 -22.96
N LYS A 7 -1.89 -6.99 -21.93
CA LYS A 7 -2.15 -6.21 -20.76
C LYS A 7 -1.22 -6.62 -19.68
N GLN A 8 -0.08 -6.04 -19.65
CA GLN A 8 0.88 -6.33 -18.59
C GLN A 8 0.41 -5.71 -17.31
N PRO A 9 0.21 -6.48 -16.25
CA PRO A 9 -0.07 -5.85 -14.97
C PRO A 9 1.16 -5.15 -14.44
N LEU A 10 0.96 -4.06 -13.73
CA LEU A 10 2.06 -3.39 -13.06
C LEU A 10 2.63 -4.24 -11.94
N ILE A 11 1.83 -5.11 -11.38
CA ILE A 11 2.24 -5.96 -10.28
C ILE A 11 2.11 -7.40 -10.74
N HIS A 12 3.19 -8.15 -10.58
CA HIS A 12 3.24 -9.52 -11.05
C HIS A 12 3.16 -10.48 -9.88
N SER A 13 2.25 -11.44 -9.97
CA SER A 13 2.07 -12.40 -8.89
C SER A 13 3.26 -13.30 -8.70
N THR A 14 4.16 -13.39 -9.68
CA THR A 14 5.38 -14.16 -9.50
C THR A 14 6.29 -13.62 -8.41
N ARG A 15 6.04 -12.39 -7.96
CA ARG A 15 6.78 -11.84 -6.84
C ARG A 15 6.34 -12.40 -5.49
N LEU A 16 5.22 -13.11 -5.46
CA LEU A 16 4.70 -13.63 -4.20
C LEU A 16 5.45 -14.88 -3.81
N SER A 17 6.00 -14.89 -2.61
CA SER A 17 6.74 -16.03 -2.11
C SER A 17 6.24 -16.53 -0.77
N SER A 18 5.30 -15.84 -0.15
CA SER A 18 4.76 -16.23 1.14
C SER A 18 3.24 -16.13 1.12
N LEU A 19 2.60 -16.95 1.93
CA LEU A 19 1.15 -16.98 1.99
C LEU A 19 0.70 -17.15 3.44
N VAL A 20 -0.20 -16.26 3.88
CA VAL A 20 -0.94 -16.47 5.12
C VAL A 20 -2.31 -16.96 4.69
N ALA A 21 -2.55 -18.25 4.83
CA ALA A 21 -3.74 -18.87 4.28
C ALA A 21 -4.98 -18.49 5.06
N GLN A 22 -6.13 -18.66 4.43
CA GLN A 22 -7.40 -18.44 5.08
C GLN A 22 -7.49 -19.33 6.32
N GLY A 23 -7.97 -18.77 7.42
CA GLY A 23 -8.06 -19.50 8.67
C GLY A 23 -6.83 -19.35 9.55
N VAL A 24 -5.77 -18.76 9.04
CA VAL A 24 -4.56 -18.51 9.84
C VAL A 24 -4.64 -17.09 10.40
N GLU A 25 -4.36 -16.97 11.67
CA GLU A 25 -4.29 -15.68 12.32
C GLU A 25 -2.90 -15.51 12.92
N ILE A 26 -2.26 -14.39 12.60
CA ILE A 26 -0.94 -14.07 13.13
C ILE A 26 -1.09 -12.85 14.02
N THR A 27 -0.57 -12.95 15.23
CA THR A 27 -0.54 -11.82 16.16
C THR A 27 0.92 -11.44 16.35
N GLY A 28 1.24 -10.20 16.02
CA GLY A 28 2.61 -9.70 16.09
C GLY A 28 2.99 -9.04 14.78
N ASP A 29 4.20 -8.52 14.77
CA ASP A 29 4.70 -7.79 13.61
C ASP A 29 5.36 -8.74 12.63
N LEU A 30 5.20 -8.46 11.36
CA LEU A 30 5.77 -9.25 10.28
C LEU A 30 6.66 -8.37 9.43
N THR A 31 7.81 -8.89 9.08
CA THR A 31 8.68 -8.28 8.11
C THR A 31 8.85 -9.25 6.95
N PHE A 32 8.67 -8.76 5.74
CA PHE A 32 8.79 -9.62 4.57
C PHE A 32 9.59 -8.90 3.49
N SER A 33 10.19 -9.68 2.63
CA SER A 33 10.82 -9.16 1.42
C SER A 33 10.08 -9.77 0.25
N SER A 34 10.45 -9.53 -0.94
CA SER A 34 9.83 -10.15 -2.10
C SER A 34 8.31 -9.90 -2.14
N GLY A 35 7.49 -10.86 -1.72
CA GLY A 35 6.05 -10.66 -1.72
C GLY A 35 5.34 -11.58 -0.78
N ILE A 36 4.19 -11.13 -0.28
CA ILE A 36 3.36 -11.92 0.61
C ILE A 36 1.89 -11.75 0.22
N ARG A 37 1.17 -12.87 0.23
CA ARG A 37 -0.28 -12.85 0.04
C ARG A 37 -0.94 -13.20 1.35
N ILE A 38 -1.96 -12.45 1.72
CA ILE A 38 -2.67 -12.67 2.97
C ILE A 38 -4.13 -12.96 2.65
N ASP A 39 -4.53 -14.19 2.92
CA ASP A 39 -5.92 -14.63 2.84
C ASP A 39 -6.52 -14.78 4.23
N GLY A 40 -5.70 -14.77 5.26
CA GLY A 40 -6.12 -14.87 6.64
C GLY A 40 -6.09 -13.54 7.35
N ARG A 41 -5.66 -13.53 8.58
CA ARG A 41 -5.72 -12.34 9.39
C ARG A 41 -4.37 -12.06 10.04
N VAL A 42 -3.98 -10.80 10.05
CA VAL A 42 -2.76 -10.36 10.72
C VAL A 42 -3.12 -9.23 11.67
N CYS A 43 -2.78 -9.38 12.94
CA CYS A 43 -2.95 -8.35 13.94
C CYS A 43 -1.58 -7.88 14.36
N GLY A 44 -1.12 -6.80 13.76
CA GLY A 44 0.21 -6.26 13.98
C GLY A 44 0.62 -5.44 12.79
N HIS A 45 1.88 -5.07 12.75
CA HIS A 45 2.38 -4.22 11.69
C HIS A 45 3.11 -5.07 10.66
N LEU A 46 2.93 -4.71 9.39
CA LEU A 46 3.61 -5.37 8.30
C LEU A 46 4.59 -4.40 7.67
N VAL A 47 5.82 -4.86 7.51
CA VAL A 47 6.85 -4.05 6.88
C VAL A 47 7.47 -4.87 5.76
N GLY A 48 7.38 -4.34 4.55
CA GLY A 48 8.05 -4.91 3.40
C GLY A 48 9.42 -4.27 3.27
N ARG A 49 10.45 -5.10 3.25
CA ARG A 49 11.82 -4.60 3.19
C ARG A 49 12.17 -4.09 1.81
N ALA A 50 12.92 -3.01 1.81
CA ALA A 50 13.53 -2.55 0.56
C ALA A 50 14.70 -3.46 0.20
N VAL A 51 14.94 -3.61 -1.09
CA VAL A 51 16.08 -4.34 -1.61
C VAL A 51 17.00 -3.33 -2.27
N ASP A 52 18.24 -3.29 -1.82
CA ASP A 52 19.23 -2.33 -2.33
C ASP A 52 18.70 -0.91 -2.28
N GLY A 53 18.03 -0.57 -1.19
CA GLY A 53 17.46 0.76 -1.03
C GLY A 53 16.22 1.03 -1.85
N THR A 54 15.75 0.08 -2.64
CA THR A 54 14.58 0.27 -3.49
C THR A 54 13.37 -0.44 -2.86
N PRO A 55 12.30 0.30 -2.55
CA PRO A 55 11.10 -0.35 -2.02
C PRO A 55 10.47 -1.21 -3.11
N SER A 56 10.52 -2.51 -2.91
CA SER A 56 10.05 -3.43 -3.94
C SER A 56 9.20 -4.57 -3.41
N ALA A 57 8.98 -4.63 -2.10
CA ALA A 57 8.16 -5.68 -1.54
C ALA A 57 6.71 -5.49 -1.93
N LEU A 58 6.03 -6.59 -2.22
CA LEU A 58 4.64 -6.58 -2.66
C LEU A 58 3.75 -7.24 -1.62
N LEU A 59 2.67 -6.56 -1.27
CA LEU A 59 1.63 -7.13 -0.43
C LEU A 59 0.37 -7.34 -1.26
N VAL A 60 -0.20 -8.53 -1.20
CA VAL A 60 -1.52 -8.79 -1.79
C VAL A 60 -2.44 -9.21 -0.66
N LEU A 61 -3.46 -8.41 -0.40
CA LEU A 61 -4.48 -8.75 0.58
C LEU A 61 -5.73 -9.17 -0.17
N SER A 62 -6.11 -10.43 -0.03
CA SER A 62 -7.25 -10.94 -0.76
C SER A 62 -8.56 -10.54 -0.09
N GLN A 63 -9.65 -10.87 -0.74
CA GLN A 63 -10.97 -10.51 -0.25
C GLN A 63 -11.25 -11.08 1.13
N THR A 64 -10.69 -12.24 1.45
CA THR A 64 -10.87 -12.84 2.76
C THR A 64 -9.83 -12.38 3.77
N GLY A 65 -8.85 -11.60 3.34
CA GLY A 65 -7.78 -11.17 4.23
C GLY A 65 -8.17 -9.96 5.05
N ALA A 66 -7.55 -9.84 6.21
CA ALA A 66 -7.76 -8.69 7.09
C ALA A 66 -6.46 -8.36 7.79
N ILE A 67 -6.20 -7.07 7.91
CA ILE A 67 -5.03 -6.58 8.64
C ILE A 67 -5.50 -5.56 9.66
N GLU A 68 -5.06 -5.75 10.90
CA GLU A 68 -5.29 -4.77 11.95
C GLU A 68 -3.93 -4.27 12.40
N GLY A 69 -3.55 -3.12 11.90
CA GLY A 69 -2.25 -2.53 12.13
C GLY A 69 -1.81 -1.76 10.90
N SER A 70 -0.60 -1.29 10.92
CA SER A 70 -0.09 -0.50 9.80
C SER A 70 0.65 -1.37 8.81
N VAL A 71 0.73 -0.88 7.58
CA VAL A 71 1.43 -1.57 6.50
C VAL A 71 2.36 -0.59 5.84
N ARG A 72 3.59 -1.02 5.62
CA ARG A 72 4.57 -0.22 4.89
C ARG A 72 5.30 -1.13 3.92
N CYS A 73 5.22 -0.82 2.64
CA CYS A 73 5.90 -1.62 1.63
C CYS A 73 5.99 -0.84 0.34
N GLY A 74 6.56 -1.46 -0.68
CA GLY A 74 6.70 -0.81 -1.98
C GLY A 74 5.43 -0.79 -2.78
N ASP A 75 4.83 -1.95 -2.98
CA ASP A 75 3.61 -2.10 -3.77
C ASP A 75 2.57 -2.86 -2.97
N ALA A 76 1.31 -2.56 -3.22
CA ALA A 76 0.24 -3.29 -2.55
C ALA A 76 -0.99 -3.39 -3.43
N VAL A 77 -1.62 -4.56 -3.36
CA VAL A 77 -2.94 -4.79 -3.94
C VAL A 77 -3.86 -5.16 -2.80
N ILE A 78 -4.87 -4.35 -2.57
CA ILE A 78 -5.76 -4.53 -1.42
C ILE A 78 -7.15 -4.85 -1.94
N ASN A 79 -7.65 -6.01 -1.57
CA ASN A 79 -9.03 -6.40 -1.87
C ASN A 79 -9.75 -6.88 -0.61
N GLY A 80 -9.16 -6.67 0.55
CA GLY A 80 -9.74 -7.06 1.82
C GLY A 80 -9.85 -5.87 2.74
N THR A 81 -9.79 -6.11 4.03
CA THR A 81 -10.01 -5.09 5.04
C THR A 81 -8.70 -4.72 5.72
N VAL A 82 -8.45 -3.43 5.84
CA VAL A 82 -7.31 -2.91 6.58
C VAL A 82 -7.80 -1.88 7.59
N ASN A 83 -7.51 -2.12 8.85
CA ASN A 83 -7.79 -1.17 9.91
C ASN A 83 -6.45 -0.66 10.41
N GLY A 84 -6.01 0.47 9.88
CA GLY A 84 -4.73 1.05 10.21
C GLY A 84 -4.23 1.86 9.04
N ASP A 85 -2.99 2.30 9.16
CA ASP A 85 -2.42 3.18 8.15
C ASP A 85 -1.68 2.38 7.10
N LEU A 86 -1.75 2.85 5.86
CA LEU A 86 -1.00 2.29 4.75
C LEU A 86 0.02 3.30 4.30
N GLU A 87 1.25 2.85 4.13
CA GLU A 87 2.28 3.66 3.50
C GLU A 87 2.87 2.85 2.37
N ILE A 88 2.46 3.15 1.15
CA ILE A 88 2.84 2.39 -0.02
C ILE A 88 3.71 3.29 -0.89
N GLU A 89 4.96 2.91 -1.05
CA GLU A 89 5.95 3.83 -1.58
C GLU A 89 5.97 3.91 -3.09
N ASN A 90 5.39 2.93 -3.78
CA ASN A 90 5.32 2.97 -5.24
C ASN A 90 3.88 2.99 -5.71
N PHE A 91 3.23 1.84 -5.74
CA PHE A 91 1.93 1.72 -6.37
C PHE A 91 0.95 0.99 -5.45
N LEU A 92 -0.21 1.60 -5.27
CA LEU A 92 -1.29 1.01 -4.47
C LEU A 92 -2.49 0.79 -5.36
N GLU A 93 -3.00 -0.43 -5.34
CA GLU A 93 -4.24 -0.75 -6.03
C GLU A 93 -5.28 -1.18 -5.00
N LEU A 94 -6.42 -0.49 -4.99
CA LEU A 94 -7.56 -0.84 -4.15
C LEU A 94 -8.62 -1.46 -5.05
N GLN A 95 -8.89 -2.74 -4.86
CA GLN A 95 -9.86 -3.44 -5.66
C GLN A 95 -11.25 -3.30 -5.06
N SER A 96 -12.25 -3.86 -5.74
CA SER A 96 -13.63 -3.51 -5.46
C SER A 96 -14.12 -3.89 -4.07
N SER A 97 -13.49 -4.89 -3.45
CA SER A 97 -13.89 -5.30 -2.10
C SER A 97 -13.03 -4.69 -1.01
N ALA A 98 -12.13 -3.80 -1.36
CA ALA A 98 -11.23 -3.20 -0.39
C ALA A 98 -11.98 -2.26 0.56
N VAL A 99 -11.70 -2.38 1.84
CA VAL A 99 -12.21 -1.47 2.85
C VAL A 99 -11.03 -1.07 3.72
N VAL A 100 -10.67 0.19 3.67
CA VAL A 100 -9.52 0.68 4.42
C VAL A 100 -9.98 1.77 5.37
N SER A 101 -9.64 1.62 6.64
CA SER A 101 -9.94 2.62 7.66
C SER A 101 -8.62 3.12 8.22
N GLY A 102 -8.27 4.38 7.93
CA GLY A 102 -7.03 4.97 8.37
C GLY A 102 -6.49 5.93 7.32
N THR A 103 -5.23 6.27 7.47
CA THR A 103 -4.58 7.19 6.55
C THR A 103 -3.78 6.38 5.53
N ILE A 104 -3.96 6.70 4.26
CA ILE A 104 -3.26 6.04 3.18
C ILE A 104 -2.28 7.02 2.56
N ARG A 105 -1.01 6.63 2.54
CA ARG A 105 0.02 7.37 1.85
C ARG A 105 0.45 6.57 0.63
N TYR A 106 0.45 7.21 -0.53
CA TYR A 106 0.72 6.51 -1.77
C TYR A 106 1.44 7.42 -2.73
N ARG A 107 2.11 6.83 -3.69
CA ARG A 107 2.68 7.60 -4.78
C ARG A 107 1.79 7.51 -6.01
N GLN A 108 1.38 6.31 -6.37
CA GLN A 108 0.44 6.09 -7.46
C GLN A 108 -0.70 5.24 -6.93
N LEU A 109 -1.90 5.58 -7.34
CA LEU A 109 -3.10 4.92 -6.83
C LEU A 109 -4.00 4.53 -7.97
N LYS A 110 -4.45 3.28 -7.93
CA LYS A 110 -5.55 2.82 -8.76
C LYS A 110 -6.65 2.36 -7.83
N MET A 111 -7.86 2.86 -8.03
CA MET A 111 -8.96 2.52 -7.14
C MET A 111 -10.13 2.08 -7.98
N ASP A 112 -10.56 0.85 -7.76
CA ASP A 112 -11.68 0.29 -8.50
C ASP A 112 -13.00 0.73 -7.89
N VAL A 113 -14.03 0.70 -8.70
CA VAL A 113 -15.38 1.00 -8.23
C VAL A 113 -15.75 -0.03 -7.16
N GLY A 114 -16.28 0.44 -6.05
CA GLY A 114 -16.63 -0.41 -4.93
C GLY A 114 -15.66 -0.33 -3.77
N ALA A 115 -14.43 0.07 -4.02
CA ALA A 115 -13.47 0.23 -2.93
C ALA A 115 -13.90 1.36 -2.00
N THR A 116 -13.67 1.17 -0.71
CA THR A 116 -14.10 2.13 0.30
C THR A 116 -12.90 2.54 1.14
N VAL A 117 -12.74 3.84 1.32
CA VAL A 117 -11.71 4.38 2.20
C VAL A 117 -12.39 5.28 3.22
N GLN A 118 -12.17 4.96 4.49
CA GLN A 118 -12.66 5.77 5.60
C GLN A 118 -11.46 6.37 6.28
N GLY A 119 -11.11 7.59 5.90
CA GLY A 119 -9.91 8.22 6.41
C GLY A 119 -9.38 9.19 5.39
N ARG A 120 -8.06 9.25 5.25
CA ARG A 120 -7.43 10.23 4.40
C ARG A 120 -6.52 9.59 3.38
N LEU A 121 -6.45 10.22 2.23
CA LEU A 121 -5.54 9.85 1.16
C LEU A 121 -4.51 10.95 1.01
N LEU A 122 -3.24 10.60 1.16
CA LEU A 122 -2.15 11.55 1.04
C LEU A 122 -1.16 11.04 0.01
N ARG A 123 -0.87 11.87 -0.96
CA ARG A 123 0.05 11.48 -2.00
C ARG A 123 1.48 11.77 -1.56
N ILE A 124 2.35 10.77 -1.74
CA ILE A 124 3.76 10.93 -1.44
C ILE A 124 4.42 11.60 -2.65
N PRO A 125 5.17 12.70 -2.45
CA PRO A 125 5.84 13.33 -3.58
C PRO A 125 6.89 12.40 -4.17
N ALA A 126 7.18 12.61 -5.43
CA ALA A 126 8.24 11.87 -6.08
C ALA A 126 9.56 12.12 -5.38
N ALA A 127 10.44 11.12 -5.39
CA ALA A 127 11.69 11.22 -4.65
C ALA A 127 12.54 12.38 -5.11
N GLU A 128 12.60 12.60 -6.39
CA GLU A 128 13.41 13.71 -6.86
C GLU A 128 12.82 15.04 -6.47
N ALA A 129 11.52 15.13 -6.38
CA ALA A 129 10.93 16.36 -5.89
C ALA A 129 11.30 16.58 -4.43
N ALA A 130 11.39 15.54 -3.67
CA ALA A 130 11.76 15.67 -2.28
C ALA A 130 13.18 16.21 -2.14
N ASP A 131 14.01 15.86 -3.06
CA ASP A 131 15.36 16.38 -2.99
C ASP A 131 15.40 17.86 -3.18
N ASN A 132 14.61 18.30 -4.03
CA ASN A 132 14.62 19.69 -4.34
C ASN A 132 13.90 20.54 -3.38
N VAL A 133 13.19 20.34 -2.88
CA VAL A 133 12.31 21.05 -2.24
C VAL A 133 12.03 21.45 -1.15
N VAL A 134 12.22 21.38 -1.50
CA VAL A 134 11.63 21.50 -0.94
C VAL A 134 10.69 21.96 -0.40
N GLU A 135 10.62 22.01 -0.45
CA GLU A 135 9.67 22.20 -0.21
C GLU A 135 8.55 22.50 -0.11
N LEU A 136 8.62 22.57 -0.26
CA LEU A 136 7.41 22.78 -0.31
C LEU A 136 6.37 22.58 0.10
N GLU A 137 6.44 22.50 0.37
CA GLU A 137 5.35 22.26 0.50
C GLU A 137 4.51 22.03 0.83
N PRO A 138 4.71 22.13 1.17
CA PRO A 138 3.65 21.87 1.38
C PRO A 138 2.91 21.74 1.90
N ASP A 139 3.32 21.62 2.06
CA ASP A 139 2.36 21.51 2.33
C ASP A 139 1.76 21.77 2.89
N LYS A 140 2.39 21.82 3.04
CA LYS A 140 1.79 22.03 3.22
C LYS A 140 0.99 22.27 3.44
N PRO A 141 1.27 22.29 3.71
CA PRO A 141 0.42 22.64 3.76
C PRO A 141 0.08 23.09 3.86
N ALA A 142 0.58 23.08 3.96
CA ALA A 142 0.20 23.54 3.68
C ALA A 142 -0.01 24.16 3.77
N LEU A 143 0.59 24.28 3.90
CA LEU A 143 0.31 24.84 3.62
C LEU A 143 -0.20 25.39 3.70
N VAL A 144 0.21 25.39 3.95
CA VAL A 144 -0.34 25.93 3.66
C VAL A 144 -0.72 26.59 3.95
N GLU A 145 -0.28 26.69 4.25
CA GLU A 145 -0.66 27.26 4.14
C GLU A 145 -1.01 27.84 4.25
N GLY A 146 -0.35 27.95 4.62
CA GLY A 146 -0.58 28.43 4.32
C GLY A 146 -0.68 29.00 4.53
N ARG A 147 -0.13 29.11 4.55
CA ARG A 147 -0.19 29.62 4.41
C ARG A 147 -0.62 30.09 4.48
N GLY A 148 0.02 30.04 4.91
CA GLY A 148 -0.33 30.37 4.54
C GLY A 148 -0.57 30.75 4.75
N SER A 149 -0.11 30.87 4.93
CA SER A 149 -0.51 31.09 4.75
C SER A 149 -0.80 31.41 4.91
N ARG A 150 -0.20 31.53 5.00
CA ARG A 150 -0.47 31.74 4.91
C ARG A 150 -0.75 32.03 5.04
#